data_b6a0f52f03f280e285fcc3d4c2a0928b
#
_entry.id   b6a0f52f03f280e285fcc3d4c2a0928b
#
_cell.length_a   1.000
_cell.length_b   1.000
_cell.length_c   1.000
_cell.angle_alpha   90.00
_cell.angle_beta   90.00
_cell.angle_gamma   90.00
#
_symmetry.space_group_name_H-M   'P 1'
#
loop_
_entity.id
_entity.type
_entity.pdbx_description
1 polymer ?
#
loop_
_entity_poly.entity_id
_entity_poly.type
_entity_poly.pdbx_seq_one_letter_code
_entity_poly.pdbx_strand_id
1 'polypeptide(L)'
;MNILAFESSCDETAVAVVRDGRQLLSDAILSQADMHALYGGVVPEIASRKHVQAIAALSDKALADAGLTKRDIDAVAVTYAPGLIGAVLVGVSFAKSAAYALGVPLIPVHHVRGHIAANYLAFPELEPPFVALAISGGNTLIVDVRDYTDMTVLGATRDDAAGECFDKAARVLGLPYPGGKPMDELAQQSAGGKYELPRAHVSGAELDMSFSGLKTAVVNLAHNAQQKGEELDAPALARDFACAVSGELVPRAMRALELTRYDTLVAAGGVAANSVIRGDLEHACRKTGTRLFLPPLRWCGDNGAMIGAQGYYEYLAGRRAGLDLNAYATMDLGTLT
;
A
#
# COMPACT_ATOMS: atom_id res chain seq x y z
N MET A 1 -3.06 -25.28 4.26
CA MET A 1 -4.30 -24.53 3.97
C MET A 1 -4.08 -23.61 2.79
N ASN A 2 -4.84 -23.79 1.71
CA ASN A 2 -4.74 -22.98 0.51
C ASN A 2 -5.85 -21.92 0.51
N ILE A 3 -5.48 -20.64 0.43
CA ILE A 3 -6.40 -19.52 0.39
C ILE A 3 -6.40 -18.92 -1.01
N LEU A 4 -7.58 -18.83 -1.64
CA LEU A 4 -7.80 -18.07 -2.85
C LEU A 4 -8.15 -16.64 -2.45
N ALA A 5 -7.31 -15.67 -2.84
CA ALA A 5 -7.38 -14.30 -2.38
C ALA A 5 -7.64 -13.30 -3.50
N PHE A 6 -8.46 -12.29 -3.21
CA PHE A 6 -8.90 -11.27 -4.15
C PHE A 6 -8.55 -9.87 -3.66
N GLU A 7 -7.89 -9.09 -4.52
CA GLU A 7 -7.63 -7.66 -4.35
C GLU A 7 -8.23 -6.89 -5.52
N SER A 8 -9.02 -5.87 -5.22
CA SER A 8 -9.62 -4.99 -6.24
C SER A 8 -9.94 -3.60 -5.67
N SER A 9 -9.17 -3.13 -4.69
CA SER A 9 -9.53 -1.89 -3.96
C SER A 9 -9.33 -0.61 -4.76
N CYS A 10 -8.49 -0.62 -5.80
CA CYS A 10 -8.17 0.56 -6.61
C CYS A 10 -8.13 0.23 -8.10
N ASP A 11 -6.98 0.18 -8.73
CA ASP A 11 -6.77 0.00 -10.16
C ASP A 11 -6.05 -1.32 -10.52
N GLU A 12 -5.70 -2.15 -9.55
CA GLU A 12 -5.21 -3.52 -9.75
C GLU A 12 -6.33 -4.53 -9.49
N THR A 13 -6.58 -5.41 -10.47
CA THR A 13 -7.32 -6.65 -10.22
C THR A 13 -6.32 -7.75 -9.98
N ALA A 14 -6.26 -8.30 -8.77
CA ALA A 14 -5.32 -9.36 -8.46
C ALA A 14 -6.01 -10.55 -7.79
N VAL A 15 -5.58 -11.75 -8.18
CA VAL A 15 -6.02 -13.02 -7.59
C VAL A 15 -4.80 -13.89 -7.34
N ALA A 16 -4.67 -14.39 -6.12
CA ALA A 16 -3.55 -15.21 -5.72
C ALA A 16 -3.98 -16.48 -4.98
N VAL A 17 -3.13 -17.48 -5.00
CA VAL A 17 -3.23 -18.64 -4.09
C VAL A 17 -2.05 -18.61 -3.13
N VAL A 18 -2.36 -18.54 -1.84
CA VAL A 18 -1.38 -18.51 -0.76
C VAL A 18 -1.59 -19.72 0.15
N ARG A 19 -0.50 -20.42 0.47
CA ARG A 19 -0.52 -21.55 1.40
C ARG A 19 0.03 -21.13 2.75
N ASP A 20 -0.75 -21.42 3.81
CA ASP A 20 -0.37 -21.24 5.22
C ASP A 20 0.14 -19.82 5.53
N GLY A 21 -0.38 -18.81 4.81
CA GLY A 21 -0.05 -17.38 4.99
C GLY A 21 1.38 -16.98 4.64
N ARG A 22 2.24 -17.91 4.26
CA ARG A 22 3.69 -17.71 4.07
C ARG A 22 4.21 -18.16 2.71
N GLN A 23 3.52 -19.04 2.03
CA GLN A 23 3.97 -19.57 0.75
C GLN A 23 3.08 -19.09 -0.39
N LEU A 24 3.64 -18.29 -1.30
CA LEU A 24 2.98 -17.94 -2.55
C LEU A 24 2.99 -19.15 -3.49
N LEU A 25 1.82 -19.56 -3.96
CA LEU A 25 1.68 -20.57 -5.01
C LEU A 25 1.47 -19.93 -6.39
N SER A 26 0.67 -18.86 -6.44
CA SER A 26 0.44 -18.06 -7.65
C SER A 26 -0.05 -16.66 -7.31
N ASP A 27 0.21 -15.70 -8.20
CA ASP A 27 -0.30 -14.32 -8.10
C ASP A 27 -0.52 -13.78 -9.52
N ALA A 28 -1.79 -13.64 -9.90
CA ALA A 28 -2.21 -13.13 -11.21
C ALA A 28 -2.72 -11.71 -11.05
N ILE A 29 -1.99 -10.74 -11.62
CA ILE A 29 -2.28 -9.31 -11.49
C ILE A 29 -2.58 -8.72 -12.88
N LEU A 30 -3.62 -7.90 -12.97
CA LEU A 30 -3.93 -7.05 -14.09
C LEU A 30 -4.04 -5.60 -13.62
N SER A 31 -3.04 -4.79 -13.94
CA SER A 31 -3.06 -3.36 -13.66
C SER A 31 -3.82 -2.60 -14.73
N GLN A 32 -4.49 -1.55 -14.32
CA GLN A 32 -5.22 -0.61 -15.17
C GLN A 32 -4.46 0.72 -15.31
N ALA A 33 -3.21 0.80 -14.81
CA ALA A 33 -2.42 2.03 -14.75
C ALA A 33 -2.30 2.73 -16.12
N ASP A 34 -2.00 1.98 -17.19
CA ASP A 34 -1.88 2.55 -18.55
C ASP A 34 -3.15 3.22 -19.03
N MET A 35 -4.32 2.65 -18.69
CA MET A 35 -5.61 3.22 -19.04
C MET A 35 -5.89 4.49 -18.22
N HIS A 36 -5.63 4.44 -16.93
CA HIS A 36 -5.86 5.57 -16.04
C HIS A 36 -4.87 6.72 -16.27
N ALA A 37 -3.67 6.42 -16.82
CA ALA A 37 -2.72 7.43 -17.26
C ALA A 37 -3.31 8.40 -18.29
N LEU A 38 -4.21 7.93 -19.17
CA LEU A 38 -4.91 8.77 -20.15
C LEU A 38 -5.80 9.85 -19.51
N TYR A 39 -6.23 9.63 -18.27
CA TYR A 39 -7.07 10.56 -17.49
C TYR A 39 -6.27 11.33 -16.44
N GLY A 40 -4.98 11.03 -16.31
CA GLY A 40 -4.11 11.62 -15.29
C GLY A 40 -4.39 11.16 -13.87
N GLY A 41 -5.02 9.99 -13.68
CA GLY A 41 -5.34 9.38 -12.39
C GLY A 41 -6.52 8.42 -12.48
N VAL A 42 -6.78 7.70 -11.41
CA VAL A 42 -7.83 6.67 -11.39
C VAL A 42 -9.22 7.28 -11.56
N VAL A 43 -9.99 6.70 -12.49
CA VAL A 43 -11.43 7.00 -12.67
C VAL A 43 -12.22 5.84 -12.05
N PRO A 44 -12.89 6.03 -10.90
CA PRO A 44 -13.46 4.93 -10.10
C PRO A 44 -14.46 4.05 -10.85
N GLU A 45 -15.30 4.65 -11.70
CA GLU A 45 -16.29 3.89 -12.48
C GLU A 45 -15.64 3.01 -13.55
N ILE A 46 -14.59 3.51 -14.19
CA ILE A 46 -13.82 2.74 -15.17
C ILE A 46 -13.12 1.57 -14.47
N ALA A 47 -12.50 1.83 -13.31
CA ALA A 47 -11.84 0.80 -12.51
C ALA A 47 -12.82 -0.33 -12.16
N SER A 48 -13.99 0.01 -11.63
CA SER A 48 -15.00 -0.97 -11.24
C SER A 48 -15.42 -1.86 -12.40
N ARG A 49 -15.67 -1.29 -13.59
CA ARG A 49 -16.04 -2.04 -14.79
C ARG A 49 -14.94 -3.00 -15.26
N LYS A 50 -13.68 -2.58 -15.13
CA LYS A 50 -12.53 -3.42 -15.51
C LYS A 50 -12.35 -4.60 -14.56
N HIS A 51 -12.56 -4.41 -13.25
CA HIS A 51 -12.54 -5.53 -12.29
C HIS A 51 -13.58 -6.60 -12.66
N VAL A 52 -14.80 -6.20 -13.01
CA VAL A 52 -15.85 -7.16 -13.47
C VAL A 52 -15.39 -7.98 -14.67
N GLN A 53 -14.69 -7.35 -15.63
CA GLN A 53 -14.21 -8.02 -16.83
C GLN A 53 -13.06 -9.01 -16.57
N ALA A 54 -12.23 -8.74 -15.57
CA ALA A 54 -10.97 -9.43 -15.37
C ALA A 54 -11.01 -10.55 -14.29
N ILE A 55 -11.78 -10.35 -13.23
CA ILE A 55 -11.67 -11.13 -11.98
C ILE A 55 -11.90 -12.63 -12.19
N ALA A 56 -12.82 -13.03 -13.05
CA ALA A 56 -13.10 -14.45 -13.32
C ALA A 56 -11.94 -15.14 -14.04
N ALA A 57 -11.43 -14.51 -15.12
CA ALA A 57 -10.30 -15.05 -15.87
C ALA A 57 -9.01 -15.11 -15.02
N LEU A 58 -8.77 -14.09 -14.18
CA LEU A 58 -7.63 -14.09 -13.25
C LEU A 58 -7.77 -15.18 -12.19
N SER A 59 -8.99 -15.51 -11.75
CA SER A 59 -9.23 -16.61 -10.81
C SER A 59 -8.87 -17.97 -11.40
N ASP A 60 -9.30 -18.23 -12.63
CA ASP A 60 -8.96 -19.47 -13.31
C ASP A 60 -7.45 -19.54 -13.60
N LYS A 61 -6.84 -18.41 -13.99
CA LYS A 61 -5.38 -18.30 -14.17
C LYS A 61 -4.61 -18.58 -12.88
N ALA A 62 -5.00 -17.98 -11.77
CA ALA A 62 -4.31 -18.16 -10.48
C ALA A 62 -4.36 -19.64 -10.03
N LEU A 63 -5.50 -20.31 -10.19
CA LEU A 63 -5.61 -21.74 -9.90
C LEU A 63 -4.74 -22.60 -10.82
N ALA A 64 -4.74 -22.30 -12.11
CA ALA A 64 -3.92 -23.03 -13.10
C ALA A 64 -2.42 -22.84 -12.83
N ASP A 65 -1.96 -21.61 -12.56
CA ASP A 65 -0.56 -21.29 -12.27
C ASP A 65 -0.10 -21.96 -10.94
N ALA A 66 -1.02 -22.13 -9.97
CA ALA A 66 -0.76 -22.86 -8.73
C ALA A 66 -0.75 -24.39 -8.90
N GLY A 67 -1.19 -24.90 -10.05
CA GLY A 67 -1.39 -26.34 -10.29
C GLY A 67 -2.52 -26.94 -9.43
N LEU A 68 -3.51 -26.11 -9.06
CA LEU A 68 -4.61 -26.49 -8.18
C LEU A 68 -5.96 -26.42 -8.89
N THR A 69 -6.92 -27.11 -8.33
CA THR A 69 -8.34 -27.06 -8.73
C THR A 69 -9.15 -26.32 -7.68
N LYS A 70 -10.39 -25.98 -8.01
CA LYS A 70 -11.34 -25.34 -7.08
C LYS A 70 -11.58 -26.18 -5.81
N ARG A 71 -11.37 -27.51 -5.85
CA ARG A 71 -11.55 -28.43 -4.70
C ARG A 71 -10.40 -28.38 -3.71
N ASP A 72 -9.27 -27.82 -4.10
CA ASP A 72 -8.06 -27.72 -3.28
C ASP A 72 -8.01 -26.43 -2.46
N ILE A 73 -9.05 -25.59 -2.56
CA ILE A 73 -9.16 -24.31 -1.85
C ILE A 73 -9.91 -24.52 -0.53
N ASP A 74 -9.30 -24.09 0.55
CA ASP A 74 -9.81 -24.23 1.92
C ASP A 74 -10.55 -22.98 2.43
N ALA A 75 -10.25 -21.80 1.87
CA ALA A 75 -10.93 -20.54 2.19
C ALA A 75 -10.78 -19.52 1.06
N VAL A 76 -11.68 -18.55 1.01
CA VAL A 76 -11.62 -17.39 0.13
C VAL A 76 -11.36 -16.15 0.99
N ALA A 77 -10.33 -15.38 0.67
CA ALA A 77 -10.04 -14.08 1.29
C ALA A 77 -10.30 -12.93 0.31
N VAL A 78 -10.75 -11.79 0.80
CA VAL A 78 -11.04 -10.63 -0.05
C VAL A 78 -10.82 -9.32 0.69
N THR A 79 -10.27 -8.35 -0.02
CA THR A 79 -10.27 -6.96 0.44
C THR A 79 -11.69 -6.42 0.49
N TYR A 80 -12.14 -6.00 1.69
CA TYR A 80 -13.46 -5.44 1.87
C TYR A 80 -13.46 -3.95 2.25
N ALA A 81 -12.31 -3.44 2.69
CA ALA A 81 -12.07 -2.04 3.08
C ALA A 81 -10.56 -1.76 3.24
N PRO A 82 -10.11 -0.48 3.19
CA PRO A 82 -10.72 0.61 2.44
C PRO A 82 -10.41 0.51 0.95
N GLY A 83 -11.10 1.33 0.13
CA GLY A 83 -10.81 1.43 -1.31
C GLY A 83 -11.92 2.17 -2.08
N LEU A 84 -11.80 2.20 -3.40
CA LEU A 84 -12.85 2.72 -4.26
C LEU A 84 -14.08 1.83 -4.14
N ILE A 85 -15.18 2.38 -3.61
CA ILE A 85 -16.36 1.59 -3.19
C ILE A 85 -16.86 0.63 -4.27
N GLY A 86 -16.94 1.09 -5.54
CA GLY A 86 -17.39 0.25 -6.65
C GLY A 86 -16.41 -0.87 -6.99
N ALA A 87 -15.11 -0.60 -6.88
CA ALA A 87 -14.05 -1.56 -7.13
C ALA A 87 -14.02 -2.65 -6.03
N VAL A 88 -14.01 -2.25 -4.77
CA VAL A 88 -14.10 -3.17 -3.62
C VAL A 88 -15.37 -4.03 -3.70
N LEU A 89 -16.52 -3.41 -4.07
CA LEU A 89 -17.80 -4.13 -4.19
C LEU A 89 -17.75 -5.27 -5.23
N VAL A 90 -17.00 -5.09 -6.31
CA VAL A 90 -16.81 -6.14 -7.31
C VAL A 90 -16.07 -7.33 -6.71
N GLY A 91 -14.93 -7.09 -6.05
CA GLY A 91 -14.16 -8.15 -5.37
C GLY A 91 -14.97 -8.87 -4.32
N VAL A 92 -15.64 -8.13 -3.43
CA VAL A 92 -16.50 -8.68 -2.37
C VAL A 92 -17.63 -9.54 -2.94
N SER A 93 -18.31 -9.06 -3.99
CA SER A 93 -19.41 -9.79 -4.63
C SER A 93 -18.92 -11.09 -5.29
N PHE A 94 -17.79 -11.03 -5.98
CA PHE A 94 -17.19 -12.21 -6.60
C PHE A 94 -16.71 -13.22 -5.54
N ALA A 95 -16.00 -12.77 -4.52
CA ALA A 95 -15.48 -13.61 -3.45
C ALA A 95 -16.61 -14.30 -2.65
N LYS A 96 -17.70 -13.58 -2.34
CA LYS A 96 -18.91 -14.18 -1.73
C LYS A 96 -19.47 -15.32 -2.59
N SER A 97 -19.60 -15.08 -3.89
CA SER A 97 -20.12 -16.08 -4.82
C SER A 97 -19.19 -17.30 -4.92
N ALA A 98 -17.88 -17.05 -4.96
CA ALA A 98 -16.87 -18.11 -4.96
C ALA A 98 -16.89 -18.94 -3.67
N ALA A 99 -16.87 -18.30 -2.51
CA ALA A 99 -16.92 -18.96 -1.22
C ALA A 99 -18.18 -19.82 -1.06
N TYR A 100 -19.33 -19.27 -1.46
CA TYR A 100 -20.61 -20.00 -1.44
C TYR A 100 -20.59 -21.23 -2.36
N ALA A 101 -20.13 -21.06 -3.61
CA ALA A 101 -20.08 -22.15 -4.58
C ALA A 101 -19.09 -23.25 -4.21
N LEU A 102 -17.99 -22.89 -3.54
CA LEU A 102 -16.97 -23.83 -3.08
C LEU A 102 -17.35 -24.48 -1.72
N GLY A 103 -18.29 -23.90 -0.98
CA GLY A 103 -18.65 -24.35 0.38
C GLY A 103 -17.55 -24.10 1.41
N VAL A 104 -16.75 -23.04 1.24
CA VAL A 104 -15.61 -22.70 2.09
C VAL A 104 -15.82 -21.35 2.80
N PRO A 105 -15.12 -21.08 3.93
CA PRO A 105 -15.22 -19.81 4.64
C PRO A 105 -14.81 -18.62 3.79
N LEU A 106 -15.51 -17.49 3.97
CA LEU A 106 -15.16 -16.18 3.45
C LEU A 106 -14.43 -15.37 4.53
N ILE A 107 -13.26 -14.85 4.19
CA ILE A 107 -12.39 -14.11 5.11
C ILE A 107 -12.29 -12.64 4.67
N PRO A 108 -12.85 -11.70 5.45
CA PRO A 108 -12.70 -10.28 5.16
C PRO A 108 -11.31 -9.81 5.56
N VAL A 109 -10.63 -9.09 4.66
CA VAL A 109 -9.28 -8.56 4.91
C VAL A 109 -9.26 -7.06 4.70
N HIS A 110 -8.72 -6.34 5.67
CA HIS A 110 -8.47 -4.90 5.52
C HIS A 110 -7.24 -4.69 4.64
N HIS A 111 -7.36 -3.87 3.59
CA HIS A 111 -6.33 -3.63 2.59
C HIS A 111 -4.95 -3.28 3.18
N VAL A 112 -4.90 -2.35 4.14
CA VAL A 112 -3.63 -1.94 4.77
C VAL A 112 -3.01 -3.07 5.59
N ARG A 113 -3.82 -3.93 6.24
CA ARG A 113 -3.31 -5.15 6.89
C ARG A 113 -2.69 -6.09 5.87
N GLY A 114 -3.28 -6.18 4.68
CA GLY A 114 -2.71 -6.89 3.54
C GLY A 114 -1.30 -6.38 3.19
N HIS A 115 -1.13 -5.07 3.01
CA HIS A 115 0.19 -4.50 2.74
C HIS A 115 1.23 -4.86 3.81
N ILE A 116 0.86 -4.81 5.09
CA ILE A 116 1.76 -5.24 6.18
C ILE A 116 2.08 -6.73 6.02
N ALA A 117 1.07 -7.57 5.76
CA ALA A 117 1.23 -9.01 5.62
C ALA A 117 2.02 -9.46 4.38
N ALA A 118 2.16 -8.62 3.35
CA ALA A 118 3.06 -8.89 2.22
C ALA A 118 4.49 -9.18 2.68
N ASN A 119 4.91 -8.59 3.81
CA ASN A 119 6.22 -8.85 4.40
C ASN A 119 6.37 -10.27 4.96
N TYR A 120 5.29 -10.93 5.35
CA TYR A 120 5.33 -12.32 5.80
C TYR A 120 5.66 -13.29 4.66
N LEU A 121 5.36 -12.91 3.40
CA LEU A 121 5.74 -13.67 2.21
C LEU A 121 7.20 -13.41 1.80
N ALA A 122 7.68 -12.18 2.04
CA ALA A 122 9.04 -11.78 1.72
C ALA A 122 10.06 -12.29 2.75
N PHE A 123 9.64 -12.35 4.03
CA PHE A 123 10.47 -12.66 5.19
C PHE A 123 9.78 -13.70 6.08
N PRO A 124 10.00 -15.00 5.84
CA PRO A 124 9.36 -16.06 6.61
C PRO A 124 9.67 -16.02 8.11
N GLU A 125 10.76 -15.38 8.51
CA GLU A 125 11.18 -15.18 9.90
C GLU A 125 10.52 -13.99 10.60
N LEU A 126 9.79 -13.14 9.86
CA LEU A 126 9.15 -11.97 10.46
C LEU A 126 7.94 -12.39 11.31
N GLU A 127 7.97 -12.03 12.57
CA GLU A 127 6.90 -12.26 13.54
C GLU A 127 6.63 -10.98 14.36
N PRO A 128 5.37 -10.72 14.77
CA PRO A 128 5.06 -9.66 15.73
C PRO A 128 5.74 -9.92 17.09
N PRO A 129 5.97 -8.87 17.94
CA PRO A 129 5.56 -7.50 17.70
C PRO A 129 6.57 -6.67 16.90
N PHE A 130 6.08 -5.66 16.18
CA PHE A 130 6.90 -4.69 15.45
C PHE A 130 6.13 -3.39 15.16
N VAL A 131 6.85 -2.32 14.79
CA VAL A 131 6.24 -1.12 14.20
C VAL A 131 6.17 -1.29 12.69
N ALA A 132 5.02 -1.04 12.08
CA ALA A 132 4.88 -0.97 10.63
C ALA A 132 4.70 0.47 10.16
N LEU A 133 5.47 0.88 9.14
CA LEU A 133 5.27 2.10 8.37
C LEU A 133 4.56 1.70 7.06
N ALA A 134 3.23 1.85 7.04
CA ALA A 134 2.39 1.53 5.89
C ALA A 134 2.16 2.80 5.06
N ILE A 135 2.76 2.86 3.86
CA ILE A 135 2.79 4.04 2.98
C ILE A 135 2.40 3.65 1.54
N SER A 136 1.20 4.00 1.15
CA SER A 136 0.62 3.69 -0.16
C SER A 136 0.07 4.93 -0.87
N GLY A 137 -0.61 4.72 -2.00
CA GLY A 137 -1.30 5.79 -2.73
C GLY A 137 -2.36 6.49 -1.88
N GLY A 138 -3.14 5.75 -1.12
CA GLY A 138 -4.26 6.27 -0.33
C GLY A 138 -4.06 6.26 1.18
N ASN A 139 -2.98 5.67 1.70
CA ASN A 139 -2.77 5.52 3.14
C ASN A 139 -1.34 5.86 3.56
N THR A 140 -1.21 6.55 4.68
CA THR A 140 0.09 6.79 5.33
C THR A 140 -0.10 6.67 6.83
N LEU A 141 0.34 5.54 7.39
CA LEU A 141 0.09 5.13 8.76
C LEU A 141 1.36 4.62 9.42
N ILE A 142 1.50 4.88 10.70
CA ILE A 142 2.43 4.20 11.61
C ILE A 142 1.58 3.29 12.50
N VAL A 143 1.88 2.00 12.50
CA VAL A 143 1.04 0.97 13.12
C VAL A 143 1.85 0.18 14.15
N ASP A 144 1.29 0.05 15.34
CA ASP A 144 1.71 -0.93 16.35
C ASP A 144 1.10 -2.28 15.98
N VAL A 145 1.94 -3.23 15.58
CA VAL A 145 1.55 -4.60 15.25
C VAL A 145 1.95 -5.49 16.42
N ARG A 146 1.02 -5.71 17.35
CA ARG A 146 1.24 -6.53 18.56
C ARG A 146 1.12 -8.02 18.27
N ASP A 147 0.24 -8.36 17.33
CA ASP A 147 0.04 -9.70 16.83
C ASP A 147 -0.43 -9.61 15.37
N TYR A 148 -0.47 -10.72 14.64
CA TYR A 148 -0.88 -10.80 13.23
C TYR A 148 -2.26 -10.17 12.95
N THR A 149 -3.12 -10.08 13.95
CA THR A 149 -4.46 -9.51 13.86
C THR A 149 -4.74 -8.40 14.88
N ASP A 150 -3.82 -8.12 15.80
CA ASP A 150 -3.92 -7.01 16.76
C ASP A 150 -3.03 -5.84 16.30
N MET A 151 -3.65 -4.88 15.63
CA MET A 151 -2.99 -3.72 15.04
C MET A 151 -3.66 -2.43 15.48
N THR A 152 -2.86 -1.47 15.94
CA THR A 152 -3.34 -0.14 16.37
C THR A 152 -2.58 0.96 15.65
N VAL A 153 -3.28 1.96 15.13
CA VAL A 153 -2.66 3.12 14.52
C VAL A 153 -2.08 4.02 15.59
N LEU A 154 -0.77 4.28 15.51
CA LEU A 154 -0.04 5.20 16.39
C LEU A 154 0.03 6.61 15.82
N GLY A 155 0.05 6.75 14.50
CA GLY A 155 0.08 8.01 13.79
C GLY A 155 -0.40 7.85 12.37
N ALA A 156 -0.97 8.91 11.81
CA ALA A 156 -1.54 8.92 10.46
C ALA A 156 -1.30 10.27 9.77
N THR A 157 -1.41 10.30 8.45
CA THR A 157 -1.53 11.58 7.76
C THR A 157 -2.85 12.27 8.13
N ARG A 158 -2.81 13.60 8.26
CA ARG A 158 -3.97 14.45 8.53
C ARG A 158 -4.62 15.00 7.27
N ASP A 159 -3.98 14.77 6.13
CA ASP A 159 -4.41 15.26 4.82
C ASP A 159 -4.06 14.25 3.70
N ASP A 160 -3.39 14.66 2.65
CA ASP A 160 -3.00 13.79 1.55
C ASP A 160 -2.12 12.63 2.05
N ALA A 161 -2.28 11.42 1.50
CA ALA A 161 -1.32 10.35 1.67
C ALA A 161 0.00 10.66 0.94
N ALA A 162 1.10 10.07 1.41
CA ALA A 162 2.42 10.30 0.80
C ALA A 162 2.44 9.92 -0.69
N GLY A 163 1.83 8.80 -1.08
CA GLY A 163 1.76 8.38 -2.49
C GLY A 163 0.93 9.34 -3.35
N GLU A 164 -0.22 9.77 -2.86
CA GLU A 164 -1.05 10.78 -3.52
C GLU A 164 -0.28 12.09 -3.70
N CYS A 165 0.55 12.46 -2.72
CA CYS A 165 1.39 13.65 -2.81
C CYS A 165 2.46 13.50 -3.89
N PHE A 166 3.09 12.32 -4.05
CA PHE A 166 3.99 12.01 -5.16
C PHE A 166 3.29 12.12 -6.52
N ASP A 167 2.10 11.55 -6.68
CA ASP A 167 1.34 11.60 -7.92
C ASP A 167 0.96 13.04 -8.31
N LYS A 168 0.58 13.85 -7.32
CA LYS A 168 0.25 15.26 -7.52
C LYS A 168 1.48 16.09 -7.92
N ALA A 169 2.64 15.84 -7.28
CA ALA A 169 3.90 16.51 -7.63
C ALA A 169 4.40 16.07 -9.02
N ALA A 170 4.34 14.79 -9.33
CA ALA A 170 4.69 14.25 -10.65
C ALA A 170 3.88 14.90 -11.77
N ARG A 171 2.57 15.07 -11.57
CA ARG A 171 1.69 15.74 -12.54
C ARG A 171 2.14 17.19 -12.80
N VAL A 172 2.58 17.94 -11.79
CA VAL A 172 3.09 19.30 -11.93
C VAL A 172 4.36 19.32 -12.77
N LEU A 173 5.21 18.28 -12.65
CA LEU A 173 6.43 18.12 -13.45
C LEU A 173 6.18 17.51 -14.84
N GLY A 174 4.91 17.26 -15.23
CA GLY A 174 4.57 16.65 -16.51
C GLY A 174 4.92 15.18 -16.63
N LEU A 175 5.15 14.48 -15.50
CA LEU A 175 5.46 13.06 -15.47
C LEU A 175 4.19 12.21 -15.60
N PRO A 176 4.30 10.97 -16.13
CA PRO A 176 3.15 10.08 -16.29
C PRO A 176 2.58 9.60 -14.95
N TYR A 177 1.32 9.16 -14.98
CA TYR A 177 0.66 8.45 -13.88
C TYR A 177 0.89 6.91 -14.04
N PRO A 178 1.14 6.16 -12.93
CA PRO A 178 1.38 6.61 -11.55
C PRO A 178 2.73 7.33 -11.38
N GLY A 179 2.73 8.44 -10.62
CA GLY A 179 3.88 9.35 -10.53
C GLY A 179 5.03 8.87 -9.66
N GLY A 180 4.79 7.90 -8.76
CA GLY A 180 5.80 7.48 -7.78
C GLY A 180 7.09 6.99 -8.40
N LYS A 181 7.02 6.04 -9.35
CA LYS A 181 8.21 5.49 -10.04
C LYS A 181 8.92 6.53 -10.91
N PRO A 182 8.26 7.29 -11.79
CA PRO A 182 8.90 8.35 -12.56
C PRO A 182 9.58 9.42 -11.70
N MET A 183 8.96 9.79 -10.57
CA MET A 183 9.56 10.73 -9.61
C MET A 183 10.84 10.16 -8.99
N ASP A 184 10.85 8.88 -8.63
CA ASP A 184 12.03 8.22 -8.05
C ASP A 184 13.17 8.11 -9.06
N GLU A 185 12.88 7.71 -10.32
CA GLU A 185 13.86 7.65 -11.42
C GLU A 185 14.45 9.03 -11.73
N LEU A 186 13.63 10.08 -11.66
CA LEU A 186 14.08 11.46 -11.85
C LEU A 186 14.95 11.94 -10.68
N ALA A 187 14.56 11.62 -9.44
CA ALA A 187 15.29 11.97 -8.23
C ALA A 187 16.70 11.36 -8.18
N GLN A 188 16.90 10.18 -8.78
CA GLN A 188 18.20 9.53 -8.84
C GLN A 188 19.22 10.23 -9.76
N GLN A 189 18.78 11.17 -10.61
CA GLN A 189 19.62 11.93 -11.53
C GLN A 189 20.24 13.17 -10.87
N SER A 190 19.90 13.47 -9.62
CA SER A 190 20.41 14.64 -8.88
C SER A 190 20.77 14.29 -7.43
N ALA A 191 21.73 15.00 -6.89
CA ALA A 191 22.05 14.96 -5.47
C ALA A 191 21.06 15.76 -4.61
N GLY A 192 20.23 16.64 -5.23
CA GLY A 192 19.31 17.54 -4.51
C GLY A 192 20.00 18.76 -3.90
N GLY A 193 19.33 19.38 -2.93
CA GLY A 193 19.82 20.53 -2.17
C GLY A 193 19.63 21.87 -2.86
N LYS A 194 18.82 21.92 -3.92
CA LYS A 194 18.52 23.15 -4.67
C LYS A 194 17.23 23.83 -4.21
N TYR A 195 16.26 23.04 -3.79
CA TYR A 195 14.94 23.55 -3.40
C TYR A 195 14.67 23.26 -1.93
N GLU A 196 14.40 24.31 -1.17
CA GLU A 196 13.95 24.17 0.21
C GLU A 196 12.42 24.01 0.24
N LEU A 197 11.97 22.84 0.66
CA LEU A 197 10.56 22.52 0.78
C LEU A 197 10.10 22.61 2.24
N PRO A 198 8.85 23.04 2.49
CA PRO A 198 8.35 23.22 3.85
C PRO A 198 8.27 21.88 4.59
N ARG A 199 8.53 21.93 5.89
CA ARG A 199 8.23 20.84 6.82
C ARG A 199 6.87 21.08 7.45
N ALA A 200 6.05 20.05 7.50
CA ALA A 200 4.77 20.14 8.15
C ALA A 200 4.94 20.21 9.69
N HIS A 201 4.14 21.07 10.31
CA HIS A 201 3.99 21.08 11.75
C HIS A 201 2.58 20.63 12.10
N VAL A 202 2.45 19.42 12.64
CA VAL A 202 1.17 18.87 13.12
C VAL A 202 1.10 19.08 14.61
N SER A 203 0.21 19.96 15.07
CA SER A 203 0.03 20.24 16.49
C SER A 203 -0.78 19.14 17.19
N GLY A 204 -0.36 18.75 18.40
CA GLY A 204 -1.13 17.91 19.31
C GLY A 204 -1.00 16.39 19.10
N ALA A 205 -0.30 15.92 18.07
CA ALA A 205 -0.07 14.50 17.85
C ALA A 205 1.34 14.26 17.29
N GLU A 206 2.20 13.67 18.13
CA GLU A 206 3.64 13.55 17.87
C GLU A 206 3.97 12.70 16.63
N LEU A 207 3.15 11.69 16.35
CA LEU A 207 3.38 10.74 15.24
C LEU A 207 2.55 11.04 13.98
N ASP A 208 1.67 12.03 14.03
CA ASP A 208 0.87 12.39 12.87
C ASP A 208 1.69 13.18 11.85
N MET A 209 1.30 13.06 10.60
CA MET A 209 1.99 13.60 9.42
C MET A 209 1.07 14.50 8.60
N SER A 210 1.66 15.34 7.74
CA SER A 210 0.93 16.13 6.75
C SER A 210 1.80 16.33 5.50
N PHE A 211 1.21 16.19 4.32
CA PHE A 211 1.90 16.29 3.03
C PHE A 211 1.30 17.34 2.09
N SER A 212 0.14 17.92 2.40
CA SER A 212 -0.54 18.91 1.53
C SER A 212 0.30 20.17 1.29
N GLY A 213 1.13 20.57 2.27
CA GLY A 213 2.05 21.69 2.14
C GLY A 213 3.13 21.46 1.08
N LEU A 214 3.63 20.24 0.94
CA LEU A 214 4.64 19.88 -0.06
C LEU A 214 4.11 20.03 -1.49
N LYS A 215 2.90 19.53 -1.74
CA LYS A 215 2.22 19.71 -3.03
C LYS A 215 2.11 21.18 -3.40
N THR A 216 1.64 22.01 -2.46
CA THR A 216 1.46 23.45 -2.69
C THR A 216 2.80 24.13 -2.99
N ALA A 217 3.87 23.74 -2.30
CA ALA A 217 5.20 24.27 -2.56
C ALA A 217 5.70 23.94 -3.98
N VAL A 218 5.52 22.70 -4.44
CA VAL A 218 5.89 22.29 -5.81
C VAL A 218 5.10 23.06 -6.85
N VAL A 219 3.79 23.23 -6.69
CA VAL A 219 2.95 24.04 -7.58
C VAL A 219 3.44 25.48 -7.65
N ASN A 220 3.74 26.09 -6.50
CA ASN A 220 4.24 27.48 -6.43
C ASN A 220 5.62 27.63 -7.09
N LEU A 221 6.53 26.67 -6.88
CA LEU A 221 7.84 26.67 -7.54
C LEU A 221 7.70 26.59 -9.06
N ALA A 222 6.86 25.69 -9.57
CA ALA A 222 6.62 25.55 -11.00
C ALA A 222 5.99 26.82 -11.60
N HIS A 223 5.00 27.40 -10.95
CA HIS A 223 4.35 28.63 -11.40
C HIS A 223 5.32 29.85 -11.38
N ASN A 224 6.11 29.98 -10.33
CA ASN A 224 7.09 31.08 -10.21
C ASN A 224 8.18 30.96 -11.27
N ALA A 225 8.69 29.75 -11.55
CA ALA A 225 9.67 29.55 -12.62
C ALA A 225 9.08 29.91 -13.98
N GLN A 226 7.85 29.48 -14.28
CA GLN A 226 7.17 29.84 -15.52
C GLN A 226 6.97 31.34 -15.68
N GLN A 227 6.58 32.08 -14.63
CA GLN A 227 6.40 33.52 -14.67
C GLN A 227 7.71 34.28 -14.92
N LYS A 228 8.83 33.76 -14.40
CA LYS A 228 10.15 34.35 -14.58
C LYS A 228 10.83 33.95 -15.89
N GLY A 229 10.26 32.98 -16.63
CA GLY A 229 10.90 32.37 -17.79
C GLY A 229 12.13 31.54 -17.43
N GLU A 230 12.19 31.02 -16.18
CA GLU A 230 13.26 30.17 -15.69
C GLU A 230 12.87 28.68 -15.90
N GLU A 231 13.86 27.85 -16.21
CA GLU A 231 13.66 26.38 -16.31
C GLU A 231 13.80 25.75 -14.92
N LEU A 232 12.82 24.90 -14.56
CA LEU A 232 12.89 24.11 -13.35
C LEU A 232 13.90 22.98 -13.53
N ASP A 233 14.80 22.83 -12.56
CA ASP A 233 15.63 21.65 -12.42
C ASP A 233 14.79 20.50 -11.85
N ALA A 234 14.08 19.81 -12.72
CA ALA A 234 13.13 18.78 -12.32
C ALA A 234 13.79 17.59 -11.57
N PRO A 235 15.00 17.10 -11.95
CA PRO A 235 15.72 16.11 -11.15
C PRO A 235 16.02 16.58 -9.72
N ALA A 236 16.52 17.79 -9.54
CA ALA A 236 16.80 18.33 -8.21
C ALA A 236 15.53 18.49 -7.39
N LEU A 237 14.44 18.99 -8.00
CA LEU A 237 13.15 19.16 -7.31
C LEU A 237 12.55 17.79 -6.91
N ALA A 238 12.63 16.78 -7.78
CA ALA A 238 12.17 15.43 -7.46
C ALA A 238 12.95 14.83 -6.28
N ARG A 239 14.28 15.05 -6.25
CA ARG A 239 15.12 14.59 -5.15
C ARG A 239 14.78 15.29 -3.84
N ASP A 240 14.70 16.63 -3.85
CA ASP A 240 14.40 17.44 -2.67
C ASP A 240 12.99 17.14 -2.15
N PHE A 241 12.03 16.86 -3.05
CA PHE A 241 10.68 16.41 -2.69
C PHE A 241 10.69 15.05 -1.97
N ALA A 242 11.40 14.07 -2.53
CA ALA A 242 11.51 12.76 -1.89
C ALA A 242 12.20 12.85 -0.51
N CYS A 243 13.25 13.69 -0.37
CA CYS A 243 13.89 13.97 0.91
C CYS A 243 12.93 14.65 1.90
N ALA A 244 12.07 15.58 1.44
CA ALA A 244 11.10 16.23 2.30
C ALA A 244 10.04 15.23 2.81
N VAL A 245 9.51 14.36 1.93
CA VAL A 245 8.59 13.29 2.33
C VAL A 245 9.25 12.31 3.31
N SER A 246 10.48 11.87 3.02
CA SER A 246 11.26 11.01 3.92
C SER A 246 11.49 11.66 5.28
N GLY A 247 11.76 12.97 5.31
CA GLY A 247 11.94 13.76 6.53
C GLY A 247 10.69 13.86 7.42
N GLU A 248 9.49 13.62 6.83
CA GLU A 248 8.24 13.49 7.61
C GLU A 248 8.02 12.06 8.12
N LEU A 249 8.38 11.05 7.33
CA LEU A 249 8.11 9.65 7.62
C LEU A 249 9.11 9.04 8.62
N VAL A 250 10.41 9.15 8.31
CA VAL A 250 11.46 8.39 9.02
C VAL A 250 11.59 8.80 10.49
N PRO A 251 11.66 10.10 10.86
CA PRO A 251 11.77 10.47 12.28
C PRO A 251 10.58 9.98 13.12
N ARG A 252 9.36 9.99 12.56
CA ARG A 252 8.16 9.53 13.27
C ARG A 252 8.11 8.02 13.42
N ALA A 253 8.55 7.27 12.40
CA ALA A 253 8.69 5.82 12.50
C ALA A 253 9.72 5.43 13.57
N MET A 254 10.87 6.12 13.62
CA MET A 254 11.87 5.91 14.68
C MET A 254 11.34 6.29 16.06
N ARG A 255 10.56 7.37 16.16
CA ARG A 255 9.92 7.77 17.42
C ARG A 255 8.87 6.75 17.88
N ALA A 256 8.13 6.14 16.99
CA ALA A 256 7.20 5.07 17.32
C ALA A 256 7.91 3.84 17.92
N LEU A 257 9.09 3.48 17.39
CA LEU A 257 9.93 2.43 17.98
C LEU A 257 10.36 2.74 19.41
N GLU A 258 10.75 3.99 19.69
CA GLU A 258 11.08 4.42 21.04
C GLU A 258 9.89 4.30 22.00
N LEU A 259 8.68 4.70 21.54
CA LEU A 259 7.46 4.66 22.34
C LEU A 259 6.99 3.23 22.62
N THR A 260 7.05 2.35 21.62
CA THR A 260 6.67 0.93 21.76
C THR A 260 7.75 0.08 22.41
N ARG A 261 9.01 0.54 22.37
CA ARG A 261 10.20 -0.21 22.77
C ARG A 261 10.44 -1.47 21.95
N TYR A 262 9.97 -1.48 20.71
CA TYR A 262 10.26 -2.56 19.77
C TYR A 262 11.61 -2.34 19.09
N ASP A 263 12.24 -3.42 18.66
CA ASP A 263 13.53 -3.42 17.95
C ASP A 263 13.39 -3.63 16.44
N THR A 264 12.15 -3.72 15.96
CA THR A 264 11.85 -4.13 14.57
C THR A 264 10.93 -3.11 13.90
N LEU A 265 11.35 -2.63 12.72
CA LEU A 265 10.59 -1.77 11.81
C LEU A 265 10.30 -2.50 10.51
N VAL A 266 9.06 -2.44 10.05
CA VAL A 266 8.60 -3.02 8.79
C VAL A 266 8.06 -1.91 7.91
N ALA A 267 8.54 -1.77 6.67
CA ALA A 267 7.94 -0.89 5.68
C ALA A 267 6.95 -1.66 4.79
N ALA A 268 5.85 -1.03 4.40
CA ALA A 268 4.80 -1.64 3.59
C ALA A 268 4.13 -0.62 2.66
N GLY A 269 3.57 -1.10 1.54
CA GLY A 269 2.87 -0.28 0.57
C GLY A 269 3.75 0.29 -0.54
N GLY A 270 3.12 0.84 -1.59
CA GLY A 270 3.78 1.24 -2.84
C GLY A 270 4.88 2.29 -2.67
N VAL A 271 4.72 3.23 -1.73
CA VAL A 271 5.73 4.28 -1.47
C VAL A 271 6.98 3.71 -0.79
N ALA A 272 6.90 2.54 -0.13
CA ALA A 272 8.06 1.83 0.39
C ALA A 272 9.04 1.36 -0.70
N ALA A 273 8.67 1.47 -1.98
CA ALA A 273 9.55 1.23 -3.13
C ALA A 273 10.51 2.40 -3.41
N ASN A 274 10.20 3.62 -2.94
CA ASN A 274 10.99 4.83 -3.21
C ASN A 274 12.41 4.71 -2.66
N SER A 275 13.42 4.93 -3.53
CA SER A 275 14.83 4.70 -3.22
C SER A 275 15.37 5.61 -2.11
N VAL A 276 14.91 6.87 -2.06
CA VAL A 276 15.32 7.84 -1.04
C VAL A 276 14.82 7.43 0.33
N ILE A 277 13.51 7.10 0.42
CA ILE A 277 12.87 6.67 1.66
C ILE A 277 13.52 5.38 2.19
N ARG A 278 13.78 4.40 1.29
CA ARG A 278 14.49 3.16 1.66
C ARG A 278 15.87 3.44 2.23
N GLY A 279 16.66 4.27 1.55
CA GLY A 279 18.00 4.64 2.01
C GLY A 279 18.01 5.33 3.36
N ASP A 280 17.07 6.23 3.59
CA ASP A 280 16.94 6.95 4.87
C ASP A 280 16.48 6.03 6.01
N LEU A 281 15.54 5.10 5.75
CA LEU A 281 15.12 4.06 6.70
C LEU A 281 16.31 3.15 7.06
N GLU A 282 17.06 2.67 6.06
CA GLU A 282 18.25 1.85 6.27
C GLU A 282 19.31 2.58 7.12
N HIS A 283 19.55 3.87 6.81
CA HIS A 283 20.49 4.69 7.56
C HIS A 283 20.05 4.87 9.02
N ALA A 284 18.79 5.25 9.23
CA ALA A 284 18.25 5.48 10.58
C ALA A 284 18.25 4.20 11.42
N CYS A 285 17.79 3.08 10.86
CA CYS A 285 17.75 1.79 11.56
C CYS A 285 19.16 1.26 11.89
N ARG A 286 20.12 1.42 10.96
CA ARG A 286 21.53 1.05 11.22
C ARG A 286 22.13 1.84 12.38
N LYS A 287 21.80 3.12 12.47
CA LYS A 287 22.32 4.00 13.54
C LYS A 287 21.80 3.60 14.92
N THR A 288 20.60 3.07 15.02
CA THR A 288 19.95 2.66 16.28
C THR A 288 20.06 1.16 16.57
N GLY A 289 20.57 0.36 15.64
CA GLY A 289 20.60 -1.10 15.79
C GLY A 289 19.23 -1.77 15.58
N THR A 290 18.25 -1.05 15.01
CA THR A 290 16.91 -1.56 14.71
C THR A 290 16.94 -2.55 13.55
N ARG A 291 16.23 -3.67 13.67
CA ARG A 291 16.01 -4.61 12.58
C ARG A 291 15.01 -3.99 11.59
N LEU A 292 15.39 -3.88 10.32
CA LEU A 292 14.56 -3.31 9.28
C LEU A 292 14.17 -4.36 8.26
N PHE A 293 12.86 -4.45 7.98
CA PHE A 293 12.30 -5.28 6.91
C PHE A 293 11.75 -4.37 5.80
N LEU A 294 12.46 -4.34 4.68
CA LEU A 294 12.06 -3.62 3.46
C LEU A 294 11.67 -4.64 2.40
N PRO A 295 10.41 -4.75 2.00
CA PRO A 295 9.99 -5.76 1.06
C PRO A 295 10.65 -5.56 -0.31
N PRO A 296 10.99 -6.64 -1.05
CA PRO A 296 11.29 -6.54 -2.47
C PRO A 296 10.20 -5.79 -3.23
N LEU A 297 10.57 -5.07 -4.29
CA LEU A 297 9.67 -4.16 -5.01
C LEU A 297 8.36 -4.82 -5.46
N ARG A 298 8.41 -6.11 -5.83
CA ARG A 298 7.23 -6.88 -6.23
C ARG A 298 6.13 -6.98 -5.15
N TRP A 299 6.49 -6.78 -3.88
CA TRP A 299 5.57 -6.87 -2.74
C TRP A 299 5.08 -5.50 -2.24
N CYS A 300 5.57 -4.41 -2.85
CA CYS A 300 5.18 -3.06 -2.43
C CYS A 300 3.80 -2.66 -3.00
N GLY A 301 3.50 -3.01 -4.26
CA GLY A 301 2.22 -2.69 -4.91
C GLY A 301 1.07 -3.59 -4.48
N ASP A 302 -0.14 -3.25 -4.94
CA ASP A 302 -1.35 -4.03 -4.69
C ASP A 302 -1.24 -5.40 -5.38
N ASN A 303 -1.54 -6.46 -4.65
CA ASN A 303 -1.46 -7.84 -5.13
C ASN A 303 -2.41 -8.75 -4.36
N GLY A 304 -2.77 -9.90 -4.94
CA GLY A 304 -3.64 -10.87 -4.29
C GLY A 304 -2.96 -11.62 -3.13
N ALA A 305 -1.65 -11.78 -3.22
CA ALA A 305 -0.89 -12.57 -2.25
C ALA A 305 -0.89 -11.92 -0.86
N MET A 306 -0.80 -10.59 -0.76
CA MET A 306 -0.87 -9.84 0.50
C MET A 306 -2.20 -10.10 1.24
N ILE A 307 -3.28 -10.22 0.48
CA ILE A 307 -4.61 -10.51 1.03
C ILE A 307 -4.71 -11.97 1.47
N GLY A 308 -4.11 -12.89 0.72
CA GLY A 308 -4.04 -14.30 1.11
C GLY A 308 -3.19 -14.52 2.36
N ALA A 309 -2.08 -13.78 2.50
CA ALA A 309 -1.21 -13.83 3.67
C ALA A 309 -1.95 -13.35 4.93
N GLN A 310 -2.56 -12.18 4.90
CA GLN A 310 -3.35 -11.68 6.03
C GLN A 310 -4.57 -12.56 6.29
N GLY A 311 -5.25 -13.00 5.23
CA GLY A 311 -6.44 -13.86 5.33
C GLY A 311 -6.20 -15.14 6.11
N TYR A 312 -4.99 -15.72 6.02
CA TYR A 312 -4.63 -16.89 6.82
C TYR A 312 -4.65 -16.59 8.34
N TYR A 313 -4.07 -15.48 8.76
CA TYR A 313 -4.05 -15.11 10.17
C TYR A 313 -5.43 -14.68 10.67
N GLU A 314 -6.22 -13.99 9.85
CA GLU A 314 -7.62 -13.67 10.17
C GLU A 314 -8.45 -14.98 10.34
N TYR A 315 -8.21 -15.97 9.47
CA TYR A 315 -8.83 -17.28 9.60
C TYR A 315 -8.47 -17.98 10.91
N LEU A 316 -7.17 -18.00 11.29
CA LEU A 316 -6.71 -18.60 12.54
C LEU A 316 -7.30 -17.89 13.77
N ALA A 317 -7.49 -16.58 13.70
CA ALA A 317 -8.16 -15.79 14.72
C ALA A 317 -9.69 -16.00 14.79
N GLY A 318 -10.23 -16.90 13.94
CA GLY A 318 -11.65 -17.22 13.91
C GLY A 318 -12.52 -16.22 13.15
N ARG A 319 -11.93 -15.23 12.47
CA ARG A 319 -12.66 -14.21 11.73
C ARG A 319 -13.19 -14.78 10.42
N ARG A 320 -14.48 -14.76 10.27
CA ARG A 320 -15.21 -15.21 9.08
C ARG A 320 -16.40 -14.30 8.85
N ALA A 321 -16.69 -14.05 7.58
CA ALA A 321 -17.86 -13.25 7.20
C ALA A 321 -18.97 -14.14 6.64
N GLY A 322 -20.20 -13.70 6.80
CA GLY A 322 -21.37 -14.23 6.11
C GLY A 322 -21.51 -13.64 4.70
N LEU A 323 -22.59 -14.06 4.02
CA LEU A 323 -22.95 -13.52 2.70
C LEU A 323 -23.47 -12.07 2.76
N ASP A 324 -23.69 -11.54 3.94
CA ASP A 324 -24.03 -10.15 4.25
C ASP A 324 -22.81 -9.22 4.26
N LEU A 325 -21.58 -9.73 4.15
CA LEU A 325 -20.36 -8.90 4.05
C LEU A 325 -20.57 -7.80 3.00
N ASN A 326 -20.25 -6.56 3.38
CA ASN A 326 -20.36 -5.41 2.48
C ASN A 326 -18.97 -4.81 2.21
N ALA A 327 -18.89 -3.97 1.17
CA ALA A 327 -17.72 -3.16 0.83
C ALA A 327 -17.78 -1.81 1.56
N TYR A 328 -16.61 -1.30 1.97
CA TYR A 328 -16.49 0.01 2.62
C TYR A 328 -15.38 0.84 1.95
N ALA A 329 -15.70 2.10 1.63
CA ALA A 329 -14.73 3.02 1.05
C ALA A 329 -13.68 3.47 2.07
N THR A 330 -14.08 3.59 3.32
CA THR A 330 -13.23 3.99 4.44
C THR A 330 -13.47 3.06 5.63
N MET A 331 -12.41 2.74 6.35
CA MET A 331 -12.49 1.96 7.58
C MET A 331 -11.21 2.17 8.38
N ASP A 332 -11.33 2.33 9.69
CA ASP A 332 -10.16 2.39 10.56
C ASP A 332 -9.51 1.01 10.69
N LEU A 333 -8.19 0.98 10.70
CA LEU A 333 -7.42 -0.27 10.77
C LEU A 333 -7.75 -1.13 12.00
N GLY A 334 -8.08 -0.49 13.12
CA GLY A 334 -8.48 -1.15 14.37
C GLY A 334 -9.92 -1.61 14.42
N THR A 335 -10.76 -1.20 13.46
CA THR A 335 -12.16 -1.63 13.41
C THR A 335 -12.24 -3.08 12.96
N LEU A 336 -12.83 -3.91 13.78
CA LEU A 336 -13.10 -5.32 13.51
C LEU A 336 -14.61 -5.48 13.33
N THR A 337 -15.02 -5.88 12.15
CA THR A 337 -16.41 -6.28 11.88
C THR A 337 -16.55 -7.78 11.99
#